data_d1495e1ea0717f71eec89195ac45f96d
#
_entry.id   d1495e1ea0717f71eec89195ac45f96d
#
_cell.length_a   1.000
_cell.length_b   1.000
_cell.length_c   1.000
_cell.angle_alpha   90.00
_cell.angle_beta   90.00
_cell.angle_gamma   90.00
#
_symmetry.space_group_name_H-M   'P 1'
#
loop_
_entity.id
_entity.type
_entity.pdbx_description
1 polymer ?
#
loop_
_entity_poly.entity_id
_entity_poly.type
_entity_poly.pdbx_seq_one_letter_code
_entity_poly.pdbx_strand_id
1 'polypeptide(L)'
;MPVLSKHQFFQLSRLLFFSIILLGLIPQLFALPLKTTILSPEKKPLGLALVYIDYIELQELDGTPVGRLGFVNIQGGFQMFVVRDDGVQNLVGSAKSRRLYDKDKKLIAHYDWTTFWSYVYAPDGTKLGKAKCIAFRGICSAGIASFLTGLLDK
;
A
#
# COMPACT_ATOMS: atom_id res chain seq x y z
N MET A 1 4.99 -46.34 -32.74
CA MET A 1 4.93 -44.95 -32.31
C MET A 1 3.91 -44.22 -33.18
N PRO A 2 2.84 -43.67 -32.67
CA PRO A 2 1.86 -42.96 -33.48
C PRO A 2 2.43 -41.61 -33.89
N VAL A 3 2.52 -41.36 -35.20
CA VAL A 3 2.95 -40.10 -35.77
C VAL A 3 1.76 -39.12 -35.67
N LEU A 4 1.89 -38.09 -34.87
CA LEU A 4 0.90 -37.00 -34.78
C LEU A 4 0.74 -36.33 -36.15
N SER A 5 -0.50 -36.18 -36.59
CA SER A 5 -0.82 -35.49 -37.84
C SER A 5 -0.45 -34.01 -37.75
N LYS A 6 -0.06 -33.39 -38.90
CA LYS A 6 0.28 -31.94 -38.98
C LYS A 6 -0.81 -31.03 -38.36
N HIS A 7 -2.05 -31.46 -38.44
CA HIS A 7 -3.19 -30.71 -37.88
C HIS A 7 -3.21 -30.71 -36.33
N GLN A 8 -2.81 -31.81 -35.68
CA GLN A 8 -2.72 -31.91 -34.22
C GLN A 8 -1.54 -31.10 -33.69
N PHE A 9 -0.42 -31.05 -34.42
CA PHE A 9 0.73 -30.22 -34.05
C PHE A 9 0.40 -28.72 -34.04
N PHE A 10 -0.39 -28.27 -35.03
CA PHE A 10 -0.80 -26.85 -35.16
C PHE A 10 -1.79 -26.44 -34.05
N GLN A 11 -2.66 -27.32 -33.61
CA GLN A 11 -3.59 -27.07 -32.51
C GLN A 11 -2.86 -27.01 -31.16
N LEU A 12 -1.90 -27.91 -30.92
CA LEU A 12 -1.10 -27.90 -29.70
C LEU A 12 -0.22 -26.63 -29.58
N SER A 13 0.35 -26.16 -30.69
CA SER A 13 1.18 -24.95 -30.67
C SER A 13 0.35 -23.69 -30.37
N ARG A 14 -0.88 -23.61 -30.88
CA ARG A 14 -1.80 -22.49 -30.57
C ARG A 14 -2.21 -22.48 -29.09
N LEU A 15 -2.53 -23.64 -28.50
CA LEU A 15 -2.87 -23.77 -27.09
C LEU A 15 -1.71 -23.40 -26.18
N LEU A 16 -0.47 -23.82 -26.51
CA LEU A 16 0.73 -23.45 -25.79
C LEU A 16 1.03 -21.94 -25.87
N PHE A 17 0.86 -21.33 -27.04
CA PHE A 17 1.07 -19.89 -27.23
C PHE A 17 0.06 -19.06 -26.41
N PHE A 18 -1.22 -19.46 -26.40
CA PHE A 18 -2.25 -18.79 -25.58
C PHE A 18 -1.97 -18.93 -24.08
N SER A 19 -1.48 -20.08 -23.62
CA SER A 19 -1.14 -20.31 -22.21
C SER A 19 0.05 -19.48 -21.76
N ILE A 20 1.06 -19.28 -22.62
CA ILE A 20 2.25 -18.46 -22.31
C ILE A 20 1.87 -16.97 -22.23
N ILE A 21 0.99 -16.49 -23.12
CA ILE A 21 0.49 -15.10 -23.10
C ILE A 21 -0.34 -14.85 -21.85
N LEU A 22 -1.20 -15.81 -21.45
CA LEU A 22 -2.01 -15.68 -20.25
C LEU A 22 -1.16 -15.69 -18.96
N LEU A 23 -0.13 -16.54 -18.90
CA LEU A 23 0.82 -16.58 -17.78
C LEU A 23 1.72 -15.33 -17.69
N GLY A 24 2.03 -14.69 -18.81
CA GLY A 24 2.80 -13.43 -18.86
C GLY A 24 1.98 -12.20 -18.44
N LEU A 25 0.65 -12.23 -18.54
CA LEU A 25 -0.23 -11.12 -18.17
C LEU A 25 -0.58 -11.10 -16.67
N ILE A 26 -0.51 -12.25 -16.00
CA ILE A 26 -0.89 -12.37 -14.58
C ILE A 26 -0.01 -11.52 -13.65
N PRO A 27 1.32 -11.47 -13.76
CA PRO A 27 2.14 -10.65 -12.86
C PRO A 27 1.95 -9.14 -13.06
N GLN A 28 1.53 -8.67 -14.22
CA GLN A 28 1.29 -7.24 -14.46
C GLN A 28 -0.01 -6.72 -13.83
N LEU A 29 -1.01 -7.58 -13.64
CA LEU A 29 -2.25 -7.20 -12.96
C LEU A 29 -2.06 -6.93 -11.47
N PHE A 30 -1.06 -7.55 -10.82
CA PHE A 30 -0.74 -7.34 -9.41
C PHE A 30 0.21 -6.16 -9.16
N ALA A 31 0.76 -5.54 -10.21
CA ALA A 31 1.69 -4.41 -10.12
C ALA A 31 0.98 -3.05 -10.06
N LEU A 32 -0.33 -2.97 -10.32
CA LEU A 32 -1.06 -1.71 -10.28
C LEU A 32 -1.36 -1.32 -8.83
N PRO A 33 -1.01 -0.08 -8.43
CA PRO A 33 -1.32 0.41 -7.09
C PRO A 33 -2.82 0.60 -6.91
N LEU A 34 -3.28 0.34 -5.69
CA LEU A 34 -4.63 0.72 -5.29
C LEU A 34 -4.62 2.19 -4.88
N LYS A 35 -5.22 3.04 -5.72
CA LYS A 35 -5.33 4.47 -5.45
C LYS A 35 -6.49 4.74 -4.49
N THR A 36 -6.24 5.53 -3.45
CA THR A 36 -7.26 6.01 -2.52
C THR A 36 -7.05 7.48 -2.18
N THR A 37 -8.16 8.17 -1.85
CA THR A 37 -8.13 9.55 -1.40
C THR A 37 -8.18 9.59 0.12
N ILE A 38 -7.28 10.39 0.71
CA ILE A 38 -7.24 10.67 2.15
C ILE A 38 -8.18 11.83 2.42
N LEU A 39 -9.09 11.65 3.35
CA LEU A 39 -10.14 12.62 3.69
C LEU A 39 -9.99 13.13 5.11
N SER A 40 -10.25 14.41 5.31
CA SER A 40 -10.43 15.03 6.64
C SER A 40 -11.65 14.46 7.36
N PRO A 41 -11.84 14.78 8.66
CA PRO A 41 -13.07 14.45 9.39
C PRO A 41 -14.33 14.97 8.69
N GLU A 42 -14.27 16.15 8.07
CA GLU A 42 -15.37 16.82 7.33
C GLU A 42 -15.53 16.28 5.91
N LYS A 43 -14.81 15.18 5.56
CA LYS A 43 -14.81 14.53 4.25
C LYS A 43 -14.20 15.38 3.12
N LYS A 44 -13.41 16.40 3.43
CA LYS A 44 -12.63 17.14 2.44
C LYS A 44 -11.41 16.32 2.02
N PRO A 45 -11.05 16.23 0.74
CA PRO A 45 -9.84 15.57 0.30
C PRO A 45 -8.60 16.34 0.80
N LEU A 46 -7.61 15.59 1.32
CA LEU A 46 -6.35 16.11 1.84
C LEU A 46 -5.15 15.66 1.02
N GLY A 47 -5.21 14.47 0.41
CA GLY A 47 -4.13 13.90 -0.37
C GLY A 47 -4.53 12.56 -0.98
N LEU A 48 -3.58 11.92 -1.62
CA LEU A 48 -3.72 10.64 -2.30
C LEU A 48 -2.74 9.62 -1.74
N ALA A 49 -3.14 8.36 -1.75
CA ALA A 49 -2.27 7.24 -1.43
C ALA A 49 -2.33 6.19 -2.54
N LEU A 50 -1.18 5.77 -3.04
CA LEU A 50 -0.97 4.67 -3.95
C LEU A 50 -0.44 3.49 -3.14
N VAL A 51 -1.28 2.48 -2.92
CA VAL A 51 -0.98 1.34 -2.04
C VAL A 51 -0.47 0.18 -2.88
N TYR A 52 0.76 -0.23 -2.63
CA TYR A 52 1.41 -1.41 -3.20
C TYR A 52 1.49 -2.52 -2.15
N ILE A 53 2.04 -3.66 -2.51
CA ILE A 53 2.09 -4.84 -1.63
C ILE A 53 3.01 -4.65 -0.41
N ASP A 54 4.10 -3.88 -0.57
CA ASP A 54 5.19 -3.72 0.40
C ASP A 54 5.54 -2.26 0.70
N TYR A 55 4.91 -1.31 0.00
CA TYR A 55 5.08 0.12 0.26
C TYR A 55 3.81 0.90 -0.07
N ILE A 56 3.79 2.15 0.36
CA ILE A 56 2.76 3.13 0.01
C ILE A 56 3.45 4.42 -0.44
N GLU A 57 2.94 5.00 -1.51
CA GLU A 57 3.34 6.31 -1.97
C GLU A 57 2.26 7.32 -1.62
N LEU A 58 2.65 8.41 -0.99
CA LEU A 58 1.77 9.47 -0.52
C LEU A 58 1.99 10.71 -1.37
N GLN A 59 0.91 11.34 -1.78
CA GLN A 59 0.92 12.47 -2.70
C GLN A 59 -0.04 13.55 -2.22
N GLU A 60 0.25 14.80 -2.58
CA GLU A 60 -0.72 15.88 -2.54
C GLU A 60 -1.86 15.63 -3.54
N LEU A 61 -2.90 16.46 -3.50
CA LEU A 61 -4.07 16.31 -4.40
C LEU A 61 -3.72 16.54 -5.86
N ASP A 62 -2.72 17.36 -6.16
CA ASP A 62 -2.21 17.62 -7.50
C ASP A 62 -1.29 16.51 -8.04
N GLY A 63 -0.99 15.50 -7.22
CA GLY A 63 -0.11 14.39 -7.54
C GLY A 63 1.36 14.60 -7.17
N THR A 64 1.70 15.74 -6.56
CA THR A 64 3.07 15.99 -6.06
C THR A 64 3.42 14.95 -4.99
N PRO A 65 4.55 14.21 -5.11
CA PRO A 65 4.96 13.23 -4.11
C PRO A 65 5.27 13.88 -2.77
N VAL A 66 4.64 13.39 -1.70
CA VAL A 66 4.96 13.73 -0.30
C VAL A 66 6.05 12.80 0.22
N GLY A 67 5.97 11.51 -0.14
CA GLY A 67 6.96 10.52 0.24
C GLY A 67 6.51 9.09 -0.01
N ARG A 68 7.48 8.18 0.10
CA ARG A 68 7.26 6.75 -0.03
C ARG A 68 7.64 6.05 1.27
N LEU A 69 6.72 5.23 1.81
CA LEU A 69 6.95 4.42 2.99
C LEU A 69 7.06 2.95 2.60
N GLY A 70 8.20 2.33 2.91
CA GLY A 70 8.37 0.88 2.90
C GLY A 70 8.01 0.28 4.26
N PHE A 71 7.61 -0.99 4.25
CA PHE A 71 7.18 -1.72 5.44
C PHE A 71 7.94 -3.04 5.58
N VAL A 72 8.53 -3.25 6.75
CA VAL A 72 9.16 -4.52 7.12
C VAL A 72 8.36 -5.16 8.24
N ASN A 73 7.92 -6.39 8.02
CA ASN A 73 7.15 -7.15 9.01
C ASN A 73 7.98 -7.40 10.28
N ILE A 74 7.37 -7.14 11.42
CA ILE A 74 7.88 -7.48 12.75
C ILE A 74 6.78 -8.20 13.53
N GLN A 75 7.10 -8.76 14.68
CA GLN A 75 6.12 -9.43 15.53
C GLN A 75 5.00 -8.46 15.95
N GLY A 76 3.79 -8.71 15.44
CA GLY A 76 2.58 -7.95 15.75
C GLY A 76 2.42 -6.62 14.99
N GLY A 77 3.21 -6.37 13.92
CA GLY A 77 3.09 -5.15 13.12
C GLY A 77 4.18 -4.95 12.09
N PHE A 78 4.53 -3.69 11.87
CA PHE A 78 5.50 -3.27 10.84
C PHE A 78 6.47 -2.23 11.40
N GLN A 79 7.74 -2.29 10.97
CA GLN A 79 8.64 -1.14 10.96
C GLN A 79 8.41 -0.36 9.65
N MET A 80 8.51 0.95 9.73
CA MET A 80 8.25 1.85 8.60
C MET A 80 9.49 2.68 8.29
N PHE A 81 9.83 2.74 7.01
CA PHE A 81 11.01 3.42 6.49
C PHE A 81 10.59 4.38 5.39
N VAL A 82 11.09 5.61 5.42
CA VAL A 82 11.05 6.46 4.23
C VAL A 82 12.06 5.91 3.24
N VAL A 83 11.59 5.64 2.03
CA VAL A 83 12.41 5.20 0.90
C VAL A 83 12.71 6.43 0.04
N ARG A 84 14.00 6.79 -0.06
CA ARG A 84 14.47 7.86 -0.94
C ARG A 84 14.79 7.33 -2.33
N ASP A 85 14.90 8.22 -3.30
CA ASP A 85 15.21 7.86 -4.69
C ASP A 85 16.61 7.24 -4.86
N ASP A 86 17.55 7.53 -3.94
CA ASP A 86 18.89 6.92 -3.86
C ASP A 86 18.88 5.51 -3.24
N GLY A 87 17.69 5.00 -2.87
CA GLY A 87 17.52 3.69 -2.21
C GLY A 87 17.82 3.69 -0.71
N VAL A 88 18.23 4.81 -0.13
CA VAL A 88 18.46 4.92 1.32
C VAL A 88 17.13 4.82 2.06
N GLN A 89 17.08 3.97 3.07
CA GLN A 89 15.92 3.76 3.92
C GLN A 89 16.20 4.31 5.33
N ASN A 90 15.39 5.27 5.75
CA ASN A 90 15.46 5.82 7.10
C ASN A 90 14.26 5.34 7.91
N LEU A 91 14.52 4.73 9.08
CA LEU A 91 13.48 4.37 10.03
C LEU A 91 12.75 5.61 10.51
N VAL A 92 11.45 5.68 10.30
CA VAL A 92 10.59 6.79 10.75
C VAL A 92 9.67 6.40 11.90
N GLY A 93 9.39 5.12 12.04
CA GLY A 93 8.51 4.65 13.10
C GLY A 93 8.10 3.19 12.97
N SER A 94 7.06 2.83 13.69
CA SER A 94 6.47 1.50 13.65
C SER A 94 4.95 1.55 13.83
N ALA A 95 4.28 0.57 13.24
CA ALA A 95 2.85 0.34 13.43
C ALA A 95 2.64 -1.03 14.07
N LYS A 96 2.06 -1.06 15.25
CA LYS A 96 1.80 -2.29 16.02
C LYS A 96 0.43 -2.23 16.68
N SER A 97 -0.35 -3.30 16.56
CA SER A 97 -1.67 -3.42 17.19
C SER A 97 -2.58 -2.20 16.92
N ARG A 98 -2.60 -1.74 15.64
CA ARG A 98 -3.37 -0.56 15.19
C ARG A 98 -2.94 0.77 15.82
N ARG A 99 -1.71 0.86 16.30
CA ARG A 99 -1.11 2.06 16.87
C ARG A 99 0.11 2.43 16.06
N LEU A 100 0.29 3.73 15.82
CA LEU A 100 1.42 4.31 15.11
C LEU A 100 2.35 4.96 16.10
N TYR A 101 3.62 4.61 16.06
CA TYR A 101 4.67 5.14 16.89
C TYR A 101 5.75 5.78 16.01
N ASP A 102 6.33 6.89 16.44
CA ASP A 102 7.50 7.47 15.80
C ASP A 102 8.77 6.63 16.09
N LYS A 103 9.91 7.08 15.55
CA LYS A 103 11.23 6.45 15.77
C LYS A 103 11.63 6.38 17.25
N ASP A 104 11.15 7.31 18.07
CA ASP A 104 11.43 7.41 19.51
C ASP A 104 10.42 6.60 20.34
N LYS A 105 9.61 5.76 19.68
CA LYS A 105 8.56 4.90 20.29
C LYS A 105 7.43 5.67 20.96
N LYS A 106 7.25 6.95 20.64
CA LYS A 106 6.13 7.75 21.14
C LYS A 106 4.89 7.41 20.30
N LEU A 107 3.75 7.18 20.97
CA LEU A 107 2.47 7.01 20.29
C LEU A 107 2.05 8.33 19.65
N ILE A 108 1.83 8.32 18.32
CA ILE A 108 1.43 9.51 17.55
C ILE A 108 0.03 9.40 16.94
N ALA A 109 -0.46 8.18 16.73
CA ALA A 109 -1.82 7.94 16.28
C ALA A 109 -2.28 6.52 16.63
N HIS A 110 -3.56 6.30 16.56
CA HIS A 110 -4.14 4.97 16.42
C HIS A 110 -5.12 4.96 15.25
N TYR A 111 -5.38 3.77 14.71
CA TYR A 111 -6.29 3.62 13.61
C TYR A 111 -7.17 2.39 13.79
N ASP A 112 -8.35 2.46 13.21
CA ASP A 112 -9.29 1.36 13.17
C ASP A 112 -9.84 1.21 11.76
N TRP A 113 -10.41 0.05 11.44
CA TRP A 113 -10.98 -0.18 10.12
C TRP A 113 -12.30 -0.94 10.18
N THR A 114 -13.17 -0.58 9.25
CA THR A 114 -14.34 -1.36 8.86
C THR A 114 -14.00 -2.19 7.60
N THR A 115 -15.01 -2.74 6.95
CA THR A 115 -14.82 -3.52 5.71
C THR A 115 -14.05 -2.77 4.62
N PHE A 116 -14.29 -1.45 4.48
CA PHE A 116 -13.71 -0.66 3.38
C PHE A 116 -12.95 0.58 3.85
N TRP A 117 -13.18 1.07 5.06
CA TRP A 117 -12.65 2.33 5.54
C TRP A 117 -11.64 2.12 6.67
N SER A 118 -10.54 2.83 6.58
CA SER A 118 -9.64 3.06 7.70
C SER A 118 -9.90 4.45 8.28
N TYR A 119 -10.00 4.54 9.59
CA TYR A 119 -10.17 5.76 10.37
C TYR A 119 -8.92 5.99 11.21
N VAL A 120 -8.44 7.23 11.24
CA VAL A 120 -7.24 7.60 11.99
C VAL A 120 -7.61 8.61 13.07
N TYR A 121 -7.03 8.41 14.25
CA TYR A 121 -7.28 9.22 15.44
C TYR A 121 -5.94 9.63 16.05
N ALA A 122 -5.89 10.84 16.63
CA ALA A 122 -4.81 11.27 17.50
C ALA A 122 -4.80 10.43 18.82
N PRO A 123 -3.72 10.49 19.62
CA PRO A 123 -3.64 9.75 20.87
C PRO A 123 -4.75 10.08 21.88
N ASP A 124 -5.31 11.28 21.83
CA ASP A 124 -6.42 11.75 22.66
C ASP A 124 -7.81 11.31 22.16
N GLY A 125 -7.86 10.58 21.03
CA GLY A 125 -9.10 10.12 20.41
C GLY A 125 -9.70 11.08 19.38
N THR A 126 -9.13 12.26 19.19
CA THR A 126 -9.57 13.20 18.16
C THR A 126 -9.42 12.57 16.76
N LYS A 127 -10.47 12.59 15.96
CA LYS A 127 -10.45 12.04 14.60
C LYS A 127 -9.62 12.93 13.69
N LEU A 128 -8.59 12.36 13.05
CA LEU A 128 -7.71 13.04 12.11
C LEU A 128 -8.19 12.91 10.66
N GLY A 129 -8.79 11.77 10.30
CA GLY A 129 -9.25 11.54 8.95
C GLY A 129 -9.59 10.10 8.66
N LYS A 130 -9.76 9.78 7.37
CA LYS A 130 -10.05 8.43 6.89
C LYS A 130 -9.67 8.25 5.42
N ALA A 131 -9.56 6.99 4.99
CA ALA A 131 -9.49 6.64 3.57
C ALA A 131 -10.07 5.24 3.31
N LYS A 132 -10.34 4.91 2.04
CA LYS A 132 -10.71 3.55 1.65
C LYS A 132 -9.47 2.65 1.61
N CYS A 133 -9.48 1.57 2.39
CA CYS A 133 -8.42 0.56 2.44
C CYS A 133 -9.04 -0.82 2.16
N ILE A 134 -9.27 -1.14 0.88
CA ILE A 134 -9.90 -2.39 0.46
C ILE A 134 -8.95 -3.58 0.45
N ALA A 135 -7.65 -3.34 0.28
CA ALA A 135 -6.61 -4.37 0.37
C ALA A 135 -5.41 -3.83 1.17
N PHE A 136 -4.52 -4.74 1.62
CA PHE A 136 -3.32 -4.39 2.41
C PHE A 136 -3.64 -3.44 3.57
N ARG A 137 -4.73 -3.71 4.30
CA ARG A 137 -5.32 -2.78 5.27
C ARG A 137 -4.32 -2.26 6.30
N GLY A 138 -3.41 -3.11 6.78
CA GLY A 138 -2.39 -2.71 7.74
C GLY A 138 -1.46 -1.65 7.18
N ILE A 139 -0.90 -1.89 5.99
CA ILE A 139 0.00 -0.97 5.26
C ILE A 139 -0.75 0.31 4.87
N CYS A 140 -1.94 0.18 4.26
CA CYS A 140 -2.78 1.30 3.89
C CYS A 140 -3.09 2.20 5.09
N SER A 141 -3.55 1.64 6.21
CA SER A 141 -3.91 2.41 7.41
C SER A 141 -2.70 3.07 8.06
N ALA A 142 -1.57 2.38 8.14
CA ALA A 142 -0.34 2.94 8.70
C ALA A 142 0.19 4.09 7.82
N GLY A 143 0.16 3.94 6.49
CA GLY A 143 0.57 5.00 5.56
C GLY A 143 -0.33 6.24 5.66
N ILE A 144 -1.65 6.06 5.69
CA ILE A 144 -2.60 7.17 5.87
C ILE A 144 -2.39 7.86 7.22
N ALA A 145 -2.18 7.09 8.28
CA ALA A 145 -1.89 7.65 9.59
C ALA A 145 -0.57 8.45 9.58
N SER A 146 0.45 7.98 8.87
CA SER A 146 1.72 8.70 8.70
C SER A 146 1.54 10.03 7.97
N PHE A 147 0.71 10.07 6.93
CA PHE A 147 0.35 11.30 6.21
C PHE A 147 -0.37 12.29 7.15
N LEU A 148 -1.45 11.85 7.82
CA LEU A 148 -2.29 12.69 8.66
C LEU A 148 -1.58 13.22 9.92
N THR A 149 -0.47 12.61 10.33
CA THR A 149 0.33 13.03 11.50
C THR A 149 1.59 13.81 11.14
N GLY A 150 1.87 14.01 9.85
CA GLY A 150 3.11 14.66 9.39
C GLY A 150 4.36 13.86 9.77
N LEU A 151 4.25 12.52 9.86
CA LEU A 151 5.40 11.67 10.24
C LEU A 151 6.51 11.72 9.19
N LEU A 152 6.18 12.02 7.93
CA LEU A 152 7.13 12.11 6.81
C LEU A 152 7.93 13.41 6.80
N ASP A 153 7.45 14.45 7.50
CA ASP A 153 8.05 15.79 7.54
C ASP A 153 9.13 15.92 8.64
N LYS A 154 9.36 14.82 9.38
CA LYS A 154 10.29 14.74 10.52
C LYS A 154 11.50 13.89 10.17
#